data_14472d1e7c8abf3282f8529e471aa72f
#
_entry.id   14472d1e7c8abf3282f8529e471aa72f
#
_cell.length_a   1.000
_cell.length_b   1.000
_cell.length_c   1.000
_cell.angle_alpha   90.00
_cell.angle_beta   90.00
_cell.angle_gamma   90.00
#
_symmetry.space_group_name_H-M   'P 1'
#
loop_
_entity.id
_entity.type
_entity.pdbx_description
1 polymer ?
#
loop_
_entity_poly.entity_id
_entity_poly.type
_entity_poly.pdbx_seq_one_letter_code
_entity_poly.pdbx_strand_id
1 'polypeptide(L)'
;MKNIPRILIIDNEPEFVQALQAALEKKSYSVVVASERGQAERLVRSEEPDLITLGTIAPRGEAFLFHKWLKQTLGFSNLPIIVVDAPPEKQLTKGWRREEGMQCDVEDYLTRPIEPAAIVLRVEKILDKVTRKIRVLIVDDHAVVRDGIRAVLGLQRDMQTVGEAINGREALEKTIELLPDVVLMDIVMPVMNGLEATKEIVRQCPRAKVLMLSQYDDPENIQASNKAGALGFISKAVASSLLLDGIRKVSQGNRFAPAATKTG
;
A
#
# COMPACT_ATOMS: atom_id res chain seq x y z
N MET A 1 -0.96 3.70 -21.67
CA MET A 1 -1.67 2.39 -21.79
C MET A 1 -1.90 1.87 -20.38
N LYS A 2 -3.14 1.51 -19.97
CA LYS A 2 -3.37 0.81 -18.69
C LYS A 2 -2.66 -0.54 -18.78
N ASN A 3 -1.68 -0.77 -17.92
CA ASN A 3 -1.02 -2.08 -17.84
C ASN A 3 -2.07 -3.08 -17.34
N ILE A 4 -2.29 -4.17 -18.07
CA ILE A 4 -3.23 -5.24 -17.68
C ILE A 4 -2.64 -5.91 -16.44
N PRO A 5 -3.35 -5.92 -15.28
CA PRO A 5 -2.82 -6.53 -14.08
C PRO A 5 -2.58 -8.04 -14.28
N ARG A 6 -1.45 -8.52 -13.77
CA ARG A 6 -1.03 -9.91 -13.87
C ARG A 6 -1.23 -10.63 -12.55
N ILE A 7 -1.92 -11.75 -12.60
CA ILE A 7 -2.22 -12.60 -11.45
C ILE A 7 -1.41 -13.89 -11.55
N LEU A 8 -0.70 -14.24 -10.48
CA LEU A 8 -0.04 -15.55 -10.39
C LEU A 8 -0.93 -16.48 -9.54
N ILE A 9 -1.39 -17.56 -10.16
CA ILE A 9 -2.08 -18.66 -9.46
C ILE A 9 -1.03 -19.70 -9.08
N ILE A 10 -0.98 -20.04 -7.80
CA ILE A 10 -0.09 -21.09 -7.30
C ILE A 10 -0.97 -22.17 -6.66
N ASP A 11 -1.17 -23.26 -7.36
CA ASP A 11 -1.99 -24.39 -6.89
C ASP A 11 -1.72 -25.64 -7.72
N ASN A 12 -1.88 -26.83 -7.14
CA ASN A 12 -1.66 -28.11 -7.79
C ASN A 12 -2.96 -28.90 -8.07
N GLU A 13 -4.14 -28.29 -7.92
CA GLU A 13 -5.43 -28.91 -8.29
C GLU A 13 -5.89 -28.39 -9.67
N PRO A 14 -5.73 -29.19 -10.76
CA PRO A 14 -5.90 -28.68 -12.13
C PRO A 14 -7.31 -28.12 -12.42
N GLU A 15 -8.36 -28.77 -11.91
CA GLU A 15 -9.75 -28.33 -12.12
C GLU A 15 -10.00 -26.94 -11.50
N PHE A 16 -9.50 -26.74 -10.28
CA PHE A 16 -9.61 -25.45 -9.60
C PHE A 16 -8.81 -24.37 -10.33
N VAL A 17 -7.57 -24.67 -10.73
CA VAL A 17 -6.71 -23.74 -11.48
C VAL A 17 -7.36 -23.29 -12.77
N GLN A 18 -7.87 -24.25 -13.58
CA GLN A 18 -8.53 -23.93 -14.85
C GLN A 18 -9.77 -23.06 -14.67
N ALA A 19 -10.61 -23.38 -13.67
CA ALA A 19 -11.81 -22.61 -13.39
C ALA A 19 -11.49 -21.17 -12.92
N LEU A 20 -10.50 -21.02 -12.05
CA LEU A 20 -10.07 -19.70 -11.57
C LEU A 20 -9.39 -18.89 -12.67
N GLN A 21 -8.52 -19.51 -13.47
CA GLN A 21 -7.87 -18.87 -14.62
C GLN A 21 -8.92 -18.33 -15.61
N ALA A 22 -9.86 -19.16 -16.03
CA ALA A 22 -10.94 -18.74 -16.95
C ALA A 22 -11.77 -17.58 -16.39
N ALA A 23 -12.05 -17.60 -15.09
CA ALA A 23 -12.80 -16.52 -14.43
C ALA A 23 -12.02 -15.19 -14.37
N LEU A 24 -10.71 -15.23 -14.14
CA LEU A 24 -9.83 -14.05 -14.13
C LEU A 24 -9.61 -13.50 -15.56
N GLU A 25 -9.34 -14.36 -16.53
CA GLU A 25 -9.16 -13.95 -17.94
C GLU A 25 -10.42 -13.31 -18.52
N LYS A 26 -11.61 -13.78 -18.14
CA LYS A 26 -12.90 -13.15 -18.50
C LYS A 26 -13.00 -11.70 -18.01
N LYS A 27 -12.27 -11.34 -16.96
CA LYS A 27 -12.17 -9.97 -16.41
C LYS A 27 -10.96 -9.21 -16.97
N SER A 28 -10.35 -9.72 -18.03
CA SER A 28 -9.18 -9.12 -18.70
C SER A 28 -7.92 -9.04 -17.84
N TYR A 29 -7.75 -9.94 -16.87
CA TYR A 29 -6.48 -10.12 -16.19
C TYR A 29 -5.54 -11.00 -17.01
N SER A 30 -4.23 -10.71 -16.96
CA SER A 30 -3.19 -11.62 -17.42
C SER A 30 -2.94 -12.67 -16.34
N VAL A 31 -2.94 -13.95 -16.67
CA VAL A 31 -2.79 -15.02 -15.68
C VAL A 31 -1.57 -15.87 -15.99
N VAL A 32 -0.77 -16.13 -14.98
CA VAL A 32 0.31 -17.11 -15.01
C VAL A 32 0.09 -18.14 -13.90
N VAL A 33 0.53 -19.39 -14.13
CA VAL A 33 0.22 -20.51 -13.23
C VAL A 33 1.51 -21.21 -12.80
N ALA A 34 1.59 -21.55 -11.53
CA ALA A 34 2.61 -22.42 -10.97
C ALA A 34 1.97 -23.56 -10.17
N SER A 35 2.49 -24.79 -10.33
CA SER A 35 2.03 -25.97 -9.60
C SER A 35 2.99 -26.39 -8.48
N GLU A 36 4.17 -25.80 -8.42
CA GLU A 36 5.20 -26.08 -7.42
C GLU A 36 5.92 -24.79 -6.99
N ARG A 37 6.55 -24.84 -5.82
CA ARG A 37 7.24 -23.71 -5.21
C ARG A 37 8.35 -23.15 -6.10
N GLY A 38 9.24 -23.99 -6.64
CA GLY A 38 10.37 -23.53 -7.45
C GLY A 38 9.93 -22.83 -8.74
N GLN A 39 8.82 -23.26 -9.34
CA GLN A 39 8.21 -22.58 -10.47
C GLN A 39 7.64 -21.22 -10.05
N ALA A 40 6.94 -21.16 -8.92
CA ALA A 40 6.36 -19.93 -8.40
C ALA A 40 7.44 -18.88 -8.11
N GLU A 41 8.55 -19.25 -7.47
CA GLU A 41 9.68 -18.36 -7.18
C GLU A 41 10.31 -17.78 -8.46
N ARG A 42 10.41 -18.58 -9.54
CA ARG A 42 10.89 -18.09 -10.85
C ARG A 42 9.90 -17.11 -11.47
N LEU A 43 8.60 -17.45 -11.50
CA LEU A 43 7.56 -16.63 -12.11
C LEU A 43 7.37 -15.29 -11.37
N VAL A 44 7.51 -15.24 -10.05
CA VAL A 44 7.49 -13.97 -9.33
C VAL A 44 8.57 -13.02 -9.85
N ARG A 45 9.76 -13.53 -10.13
CA ARG A 45 10.91 -12.71 -10.59
C ARG A 45 10.82 -12.33 -12.06
N SER A 46 10.35 -13.25 -12.94
CA SER A 46 10.32 -13.02 -14.39
C SER A 46 9.07 -12.29 -14.86
N GLU A 47 7.92 -12.52 -14.20
CA GLU A 47 6.63 -12.03 -14.62
C GLU A 47 6.13 -10.84 -13.81
N GLU A 48 6.75 -10.55 -12.66
CA GLU A 48 6.41 -9.43 -11.76
C GLU A 48 4.87 -9.32 -11.54
N PRO A 49 4.21 -10.34 -10.97
CA PRO A 49 2.75 -10.30 -10.80
C PRO A 49 2.32 -9.17 -9.88
N ASP A 50 1.10 -8.68 -10.08
CA ASP A 50 0.47 -7.65 -9.25
C ASP A 50 -0.26 -8.23 -8.03
N LEU A 51 -0.62 -9.52 -8.08
CA LEU A 51 -1.27 -10.27 -7.00
C LEU A 51 -1.01 -11.77 -7.15
N ILE A 52 -0.93 -12.47 -6.02
CA ILE A 52 -0.81 -13.93 -5.95
C ILE A 52 -2.06 -14.54 -5.32
N THR A 53 -2.64 -15.57 -5.94
CA THR A 53 -3.53 -16.51 -5.26
C THR A 53 -2.71 -17.74 -4.90
N LEU A 54 -2.56 -18.00 -3.61
CA LEU A 54 -1.73 -19.07 -3.07
C LEU A 54 -2.59 -20.17 -2.48
N GLY A 55 -2.72 -21.25 -3.21
CA GLY A 55 -3.47 -22.43 -2.83
C GLY A 55 -2.60 -23.51 -2.20
N THR A 56 -2.88 -24.76 -2.58
CA THR A 56 -2.16 -25.91 -2.08
C THR A 56 -1.09 -26.33 -3.07
N ILE A 57 0.12 -26.62 -2.59
CA ILE A 57 1.21 -27.23 -3.36
C ILE A 57 1.84 -28.37 -2.56
N ALA A 58 2.25 -29.41 -3.28
CA ALA A 58 2.88 -30.58 -2.65
C ALA A 58 4.42 -30.40 -2.58
N PRO A 59 5.05 -30.94 -1.53
CA PRO A 59 4.46 -31.53 -0.32
C PRO A 59 3.82 -30.49 0.61
N ARG A 60 3.03 -30.93 1.59
CA ARG A 60 2.40 -30.04 2.58
C ARG A 60 3.44 -29.16 3.27
N GLY A 61 3.14 -27.87 3.38
CA GLY A 61 4.04 -26.86 3.97
C GLY A 61 4.81 -26.03 2.93
N GLU A 62 4.90 -26.47 1.68
CA GLU A 62 5.61 -25.72 0.61
C GLU A 62 4.93 -24.36 0.32
N ALA A 63 3.62 -24.27 0.42
CA ALA A 63 2.90 -23.00 0.28
C ALA A 63 3.31 -21.99 1.37
N PHE A 64 3.44 -22.44 2.62
CA PHE A 64 3.92 -21.62 3.73
C PHE A 64 5.39 -21.20 3.56
N LEU A 65 6.25 -22.12 3.11
CA LEU A 65 7.65 -21.82 2.83
C LEU A 65 7.79 -20.81 1.68
N PHE A 66 6.94 -20.90 0.65
CA PHE A 66 6.87 -19.91 -0.41
C PHE A 66 6.45 -18.53 0.13
N HIS A 67 5.39 -18.46 0.95
CA HIS A 67 4.96 -17.22 1.59
C HIS A 67 6.10 -16.58 2.40
N LYS A 68 6.78 -17.36 3.24
CA LYS A 68 7.92 -16.89 4.04
C LYS A 68 9.06 -16.36 3.17
N TRP A 69 9.40 -17.08 2.11
CA TRP A 69 10.41 -16.64 1.15
C TRP A 69 10.02 -15.31 0.49
N LEU A 70 8.77 -15.16 0.06
CA LEU A 70 8.28 -13.95 -0.59
C LEU A 70 8.38 -12.73 0.34
N LYS A 71 7.94 -12.88 1.59
CA LYS A 71 7.98 -11.80 2.58
C LYS A 71 9.40 -11.39 3.00
N GLN A 72 10.36 -12.27 2.83
CA GLN A 72 11.79 -12.01 3.10
C GLN A 72 12.57 -11.52 1.87
N THR A 73 11.98 -11.61 0.67
CA THR A 73 12.67 -11.23 -0.57
C THR A 73 12.46 -9.74 -0.85
N LEU A 74 13.56 -9.02 -0.98
CA LEU A 74 13.55 -7.59 -1.27
C LEU A 74 12.78 -7.31 -2.58
N GLY A 75 11.88 -6.35 -2.56
CA GLY A 75 11.04 -5.96 -3.70
C GLY A 75 9.72 -6.71 -3.82
N PHE A 76 9.52 -7.83 -3.12
CA PHE A 76 8.28 -8.62 -3.19
C PHE A 76 7.52 -8.72 -1.85
N SER A 77 8.07 -8.21 -0.76
CA SER A 77 7.46 -8.28 0.58
C SER A 77 6.05 -7.70 0.66
N ASN A 78 5.76 -6.70 -0.16
CA ASN A 78 4.47 -6.01 -0.21
C ASN A 78 3.53 -6.53 -1.33
N LEU A 79 3.92 -7.61 -2.02
CA LEU A 79 3.07 -8.21 -3.05
C LEU A 79 1.84 -8.83 -2.39
N PRO A 80 0.61 -8.44 -2.81
CA PRO A 80 -0.62 -8.92 -2.17
C PRO A 80 -0.84 -10.40 -2.43
N ILE A 81 -1.28 -11.12 -1.39
CA ILE A 81 -1.54 -12.55 -1.43
C ILE A 81 -2.95 -12.83 -0.93
N ILE A 82 -3.69 -13.65 -1.69
CA ILE A 82 -4.91 -14.30 -1.25
C ILE A 82 -4.58 -15.79 -1.04
N VAL A 83 -4.71 -16.27 0.19
CA VAL A 83 -4.61 -17.71 0.46
C VAL A 83 -5.94 -18.37 0.12
N VAL A 84 -5.89 -19.50 -0.60
CA VAL A 84 -7.05 -20.34 -0.91
C VAL A 84 -6.77 -21.76 -0.42
N ASP A 85 -7.06 -22.01 0.83
CA ASP A 85 -6.73 -23.27 1.51
C ASP A 85 -7.61 -24.46 1.06
N ALA A 86 -7.13 -25.66 1.33
CA ALA A 86 -7.87 -26.90 1.11
C ALA A 86 -9.19 -26.94 1.87
N PRO A 87 -10.21 -27.70 1.41
CA PRO A 87 -11.43 -27.88 2.14
C PRO A 87 -11.17 -28.60 3.50
N PRO A 88 -12.01 -28.37 4.51
CA PRO A 88 -11.76 -28.85 5.89
C PRO A 88 -11.40 -30.33 6.01
N GLU A 89 -12.03 -31.18 5.23
CA GLU A 89 -11.76 -32.62 5.20
C GLU A 89 -10.37 -32.99 4.64
N LYS A 90 -9.74 -32.10 3.86
CA LYS A 90 -8.41 -32.31 3.28
C LYS A 90 -7.31 -31.47 3.94
N GLN A 91 -7.63 -30.62 4.89
CA GLN A 91 -6.65 -29.73 5.53
C GLN A 91 -5.53 -30.49 6.26
N LEU A 92 -5.82 -31.66 6.84
CA LEU A 92 -4.82 -32.47 7.51
C LEU A 92 -3.73 -33.02 6.56
N THR A 93 -4.04 -33.19 5.29
CA THR A 93 -3.13 -33.81 4.30
C THR A 93 -2.53 -32.82 3.32
N LYS A 94 -3.30 -31.80 2.91
CA LYS A 94 -2.90 -30.84 1.85
C LYS A 94 -2.94 -29.38 2.31
N GLY A 95 -3.77 -29.05 3.33
CA GLY A 95 -4.00 -27.68 3.75
C GLY A 95 -2.87 -27.10 4.60
N TRP A 96 -3.03 -25.82 4.91
CA TRP A 96 -2.14 -25.08 5.80
C TRP A 96 -2.31 -25.58 7.24
N ARG A 97 -1.22 -25.59 8.00
CA ARG A 97 -1.31 -25.84 9.44
C ARG A 97 -1.93 -24.62 10.12
N ARG A 98 -2.69 -24.85 11.20
CA ARG A 98 -3.31 -23.74 11.96
C ARG A 98 -2.29 -22.68 12.38
N GLU A 99 -1.12 -23.10 12.81
CA GLU A 99 -0.01 -22.21 13.22
C GLU A 99 0.55 -21.41 12.03
N GLU A 100 0.62 -22.01 10.85
CA GLU A 100 1.05 -21.38 9.61
C GLU A 100 0.05 -20.28 9.20
N GLY A 101 -1.25 -20.57 9.23
CA GLY A 101 -2.31 -19.60 8.90
C GLY A 101 -2.35 -18.40 9.86
N MET A 102 -2.05 -18.60 11.14
CA MET A 102 -2.00 -17.51 12.14
C MET A 102 -0.76 -16.60 11.97
N GLN A 103 0.29 -17.05 11.30
CA GLN A 103 1.52 -16.29 11.06
C GLN A 103 1.56 -15.63 9.68
N CYS A 104 0.53 -15.87 8.85
CA CYS A 104 0.50 -15.33 7.51
C CYS A 104 0.08 -13.86 7.48
N ASP A 105 0.97 -13.02 6.96
CA ASP A 105 0.67 -11.65 6.56
C ASP A 105 0.14 -11.69 5.11
N VAL A 106 -1.18 -11.79 4.97
CA VAL A 106 -1.89 -11.90 3.70
C VAL A 106 -3.13 -11.01 3.68
N GLU A 107 -3.56 -10.57 2.49
CA GLU A 107 -4.71 -9.68 2.34
C GLU A 107 -6.04 -10.37 2.58
N ASP A 108 -6.11 -11.68 2.29
CA ASP A 108 -7.31 -12.48 2.54
C ASP A 108 -6.96 -13.97 2.70
N TYR A 109 -7.77 -14.68 3.48
CA TYR A 109 -7.64 -16.13 3.71
C TYR A 109 -8.98 -16.80 3.47
N LEU A 110 -9.05 -17.62 2.43
CA LEU A 110 -10.25 -18.31 1.97
C LEU A 110 -10.08 -19.81 2.08
N THR A 111 -11.18 -20.53 2.29
CA THR A 111 -11.18 -21.99 2.37
C THR A 111 -12.12 -22.57 1.32
N ARG A 112 -11.69 -23.61 0.62
CA ARG A 112 -12.54 -24.36 -0.32
C ARG A 112 -13.61 -25.18 0.43
N PRO A 113 -14.80 -25.45 -0.17
CA PRO A 113 -15.19 -25.07 -1.52
C PRO A 113 -15.51 -23.58 -1.64
N ILE A 114 -15.00 -22.93 -2.68
CA ILE A 114 -15.27 -21.54 -2.99
C ILE A 114 -15.40 -21.36 -4.51
N GLU A 115 -16.43 -20.61 -4.92
CA GLU A 115 -16.64 -20.29 -6.32
C GLU A 115 -15.55 -19.35 -6.84
N PRO A 116 -14.99 -19.60 -8.05
CA PRO A 116 -13.98 -18.74 -8.67
C PRO A 116 -14.41 -17.28 -8.76
N ALA A 117 -15.70 -17.00 -8.99
CA ALA A 117 -16.24 -15.65 -9.03
C ALA A 117 -16.07 -14.89 -7.71
N ALA A 118 -16.16 -15.59 -6.57
CA ALA A 118 -15.96 -14.97 -5.26
C ALA A 118 -14.49 -14.58 -5.04
N ILE A 119 -13.55 -15.37 -5.56
CA ILE A 119 -12.12 -15.03 -5.53
C ILE A 119 -11.84 -13.83 -6.45
N VAL A 120 -12.42 -13.80 -7.66
CA VAL A 120 -12.29 -12.66 -8.58
C VAL A 120 -12.74 -11.36 -7.93
N LEU A 121 -13.85 -11.34 -7.20
CA LEU A 121 -14.30 -10.15 -6.47
C LEU A 121 -13.28 -9.69 -5.40
N ARG A 122 -12.59 -10.62 -4.76
CA ARG A 122 -11.52 -10.29 -3.80
C ARG A 122 -10.29 -9.72 -4.51
N VAL A 123 -9.90 -10.34 -5.63
CA VAL A 123 -8.83 -9.83 -6.49
C VAL A 123 -9.13 -8.41 -6.95
N GLU A 124 -10.31 -8.14 -7.49
CA GLU A 124 -10.75 -6.79 -7.89
C GLU A 124 -10.61 -5.80 -6.73
N LYS A 125 -11.15 -6.12 -5.57
CA LYS A 125 -11.12 -5.25 -4.39
C LYS A 125 -9.70 -4.96 -3.89
N ILE A 126 -8.81 -5.95 -3.93
CA ILE A 126 -7.42 -5.80 -3.51
C ILE A 126 -6.65 -4.97 -4.53
N LEU A 127 -6.77 -5.30 -5.82
CA LEU A 127 -6.10 -4.55 -6.88
C LEU A 127 -6.58 -3.11 -6.96
N ASP A 128 -7.86 -2.83 -6.77
CA ASP A 128 -8.36 -1.45 -6.68
C ASP A 128 -7.69 -0.67 -5.54
N LYS A 129 -7.42 -1.32 -4.40
CA LYS A 129 -6.68 -0.70 -3.30
C LYS A 129 -5.20 -0.48 -3.65
N VAL A 130 -4.56 -1.46 -4.31
CA VAL A 130 -3.13 -1.44 -4.65
C VAL A 130 -2.86 -0.56 -5.88
N THR A 131 -3.76 -0.54 -6.87
CA THR A 131 -3.64 0.30 -8.07
C THR A 131 -4.11 1.73 -7.84
N ARG A 132 -4.89 1.98 -6.79
CA ARG A 132 -5.26 3.33 -6.38
C ARG A 132 -4.05 4.01 -5.76
N LYS A 133 -3.34 4.75 -6.59
CA LYS A 133 -2.22 5.55 -6.10
C LYS A 133 -2.68 6.54 -5.04
N ILE A 134 -1.93 6.62 -3.96
CA ILE A 134 -2.10 7.66 -2.94
C ILE A 134 -1.89 9.01 -3.62
N ARG A 135 -2.91 9.85 -3.63
CA ARG A 135 -2.92 11.16 -4.24
C ARG A 135 -2.33 12.17 -3.26
N VAL A 136 -1.15 12.70 -3.57
CA VAL A 136 -0.40 13.57 -2.67
C VAL A 136 -0.37 15.00 -3.21
N LEU A 137 -0.81 15.97 -2.41
CA LEU A 137 -0.60 17.40 -2.62
C LEU A 137 0.64 17.83 -1.83
N ILE A 138 1.61 18.46 -2.50
CA ILE A 138 2.85 18.94 -1.88
C ILE A 138 2.70 20.45 -1.62
N VAL A 139 2.90 20.87 -0.37
CA VAL A 139 2.75 22.27 0.06
C VAL A 139 4.01 22.72 0.77
N ASP A 140 4.77 23.61 0.14
CA ASP A 140 6.02 24.18 0.63
C ASP A 140 6.31 25.45 -0.18
N ASP A 141 6.80 26.50 0.42
CA ASP A 141 7.15 27.72 -0.32
C ASP A 141 8.49 27.61 -1.09
N HIS A 142 9.34 26.64 -0.71
CA HIS A 142 10.64 26.38 -1.34
C HIS A 142 10.50 25.41 -2.54
N ALA A 143 10.74 25.90 -3.74
CA ALA A 143 10.64 25.10 -4.97
C ALA A 143 11.54 23.86 -4.96
N VAL A 144 12.79 23.99 -4.46
CA VAL A 144 13.74 22.87 -4.40
C VAL A 144 13.22 21.73 -3.51
N VAL A 145 12.51 22.03 -2.42
CA VAL A 145 11.92 21.02 -1.54
C VAL A 145 10.78 20.29 -2.28
N ARG A 146 9.89 21.04 -2.95
CA ARG A 146 8.80 20.43 -3.73
C ARG A 146 9.34 19.55 -4.85
N ASP A 147 10.36 20.00 -5.59
CA ASP A 147 11.00 19.20 -6.65
C ASP A 147 11.62 17.90 -6.10
N GLY A 148 12.29 17.98 -4.96
CA GLY A 148 12.87 16.82 -4.29
C GLY A 148 11.81 15.80 -3.86
N ILE A 149 10.73 16.25 -3.20
CA ILE A 149 9.61 15.40 -2.78
C ILE A 149 8.94 14.78 -4.01
N ARG A 150 8.64 15.58 -5.04
CA ARG A 150 8.04 15.10 -6.30
C ARG A 150 8.88 14.01 -6.96
N ALA A 151 10.20 14.18 -7.02
CA ALA A 151 11.12 13.18 -7.56
C ALA A 151 11.05 11.86 -6.77
N VAL A 152 11.08 11.91 -5.44
CA VAL A 152 10.98 10.74 -4.56
C VAL A 152 9.62 10.03 -4.72
N LEU A 153 8.52 10.78 -4.78
CA LEU A 153 7.18 10.20 -5.00
C LEU A 153 7.04 9.60 -6.40
N GLY A 154 7.66 10.21 -7.42
CA GLY A 154 7.65 9.72 -8.80
C GLY A 154 8.30 8.35 -8.99
N LEU A 155 9.19 7.94 -8.08
CA LEU A 155 9.80 6.61 -8.07
C LEU A 155 8.88 5.55 -7.44
N GLN A 156 7.77 5.96 -6.80
CA GLN A 156 6.85 5.03 -6.12
C GLN A 156 5.72 4.61 -7.05
N ARG A 157 5.44 3.29 -7.10
CA ARG A 157 4.32 2.75 -7.89
C ARG A 157 2.96 3.08 -7.26
N ASP A 158 2.91 3.22 -5.94
CA ASP A 158 1.71 3.40 -5.12
C ASP A 158 1.37 4.87 -4.79
N MET A 159 2.10 5.83 -5.33
CA MET A 159 1.90 7.25 -5.06
C MET A 159 1.86 8.09 -6.35
N GLN A 160 1.17 9.22 -6.28
CA GLN A 160 1.24 10.25 -7.33
C GLN A 160 1.09 11.64 -6.75
N THR A 161 1.91 12.57 -7.19
CA THR A 161 1.70 14.00 -6.94
C THR A 161 0.54 14.48 -7.79
N VAL A 162 -0.50 15.04 -7.16
CA VAL A 162 -1.69 15.56 -7.85
C VAL A 162 -1.67 17.07 -7.99
N GLY A 163 -0.81 17.75 -7.23
CA GLY A 163 -0.63 19.19 -7.30
C GLY A 163 0.45 19.66 -6.34
N GLU A 164 0.78 20.94 -6.45
CA GLU A 164 1.71 21.65 -5.59
C GLU A 164 1.10 22.99 -5.17
N ALA A 165 1.42 23.47 -3.96
CA ALA A 165 1.02 24.77 -3.45
C ALA A 165 2.21 25.44 -2.75
N ILE A 166 2.25 26.77 -2.74
CA ILE A 166 3.35 27.56 -2.17
C ILE A 166 2.97 28.28 -0.88
N ASN A 167 1.73 28.15 -0.45
CA ASN A 167 1.21 28.73 0.80
C ASN A 167 -0.07 28.00 1.23
N GLY A 168 -0.53 28.27 2.45
CA GLY A 168 -1.69 27.59 3.03
C GLY A 168 -3.02 27.90 2.36
N ARG A 169 -3.19 29.10 1.76
CA ARG A 169 -4.43 29.45 1.03
C ARG A 169 -4.56 28.63 -0.24
N GLU A 170 -3.50 28.62 -1.03
CA GLU A 170 -3.43 27.80 -2.24
C GLU A 170 -3.58 26.30 -1.92
N ALA A 171 -3.02 25.84 -0.81
CA ALA A 171 -3.18 24.47 -0.34
C ALA A 171 -4.64 24.12 -0.07
N LEU A 172 -5.40 25.00 0.59
CA LEU A 172 -6.84 24.79 0.85
C LEU A 172 -7.63 24.71 -0.47
N GLU A 173 -7.42 25.69 -1.38
CA GLU A 173 -8.09 25.75 -2.68
C GLU A 173 -7.82 24.47 -3.49
N LYS A 174 -6.55 24.06 -3.62
CA LYS A 174 -6.17 22.84 -4.34
C LYS A 174 -6.63 21.56 -3.62
N THR A 175 -6.74 21.55 -2.31
CA THR A 175 -7.30 20.40 -1.58
C THR A 175 -8.78 20.20 -1.93
N ILE A 176 -9.55 21.27 -2.03
CA ILE A 176 -10.97 21.21 -2.44
C ILE A 176 -11.10 20.77 -3.89
N GLU A 177 -10.29 21.31 -4.78
CA GLU A 177 -10.32 21.01 -6.21
C GLU A 177 -9.83 19.61 -6.55
N LEU A 178 -8.65 19.25 -6.03
CA LEU A 178 -7.94 18.04 -6.42
C LEU A 178 -8.29 16.81 -5.58
N LEU A 179 -8.94 16.99 -4.42
CA LEU A 179 -9.32 15.91 -3.50
C LEU A 179 -8.15 14.93 -3.23
N PRO A 180 -7.01 15.38 -2.70
CA PRO A 180 -5.88 14.52 -2.38
C PRO A 180 -6.23 13.57 -1.22
N ASP A 181 -5.56 12.42 -1.17
CA ASP A 181 -5.63 11.52 -0.01
C ASP A 181 -4.74 12.06 1.14
N VAL A 182 -3.56 12.62 0.78
CA VAL A 182 -2.59 13.18 1.73
C VAL A 182 -2.13 14.56 1.27
N VAL A 183 -2.08 15.51 2.20
CA VAL A 183 -1.47 16.82 2.02
C VAL A 183 -0.17 16.84 2.83
N LEU A 184 0.97 16.93 2.15
CA LEU A 184 2.26 17.20 2.78
C LEU A 184 2.36 18.70 2.99
N MET A 185 2.35 19.16 4.24
CA MET A 185 2.17 20.55 4.61
C MET A 185 3.39 21.10 5.35
N ASP A 186 4.09 22.05 4.77
CA ASP A 186 5.07 22.84 5.52
C ASP A 186 4.39 23.72 6.57
N ILE A 187 5.06 23.94 7.70
CA ILE A 187 4.54 24.78 8.79
C ILE A 187 4.71 26.25 8.46
N VAL A 188 5.90 26.65 8.03
CA VAL A 188 6.27 28.06 7.89
C VAL A 188 6.16 28.48 6.43
N MET A 189 5.12 29.21 6.10
CA MET A 189 4.85 29.70 4.76
C MET A 189 4.25 31.10 4.79
N PRO A 190 4.41 31.90 3.72
CA PRO A 190 3.78 33.21 3.59
C PRO A 190 2.26 33.11 3.40
N VAL A 191 1.55 34.22 3.55
CA VAL A 191 0.11 34.42 3.32
C VAL A 191 -0.75 33.69 4.36
N MET A 192 -0.66 32.38 4.48
CA MET A 192 -1.30 31.50 5.44
C MET A 192 -0.32 30.39 5.82
N ASN A 193 -0.04 30.25 7.10
CA ASN A 193 0.86 29.20 7.58
C ASN A 193 0.21 27.80 7.53
N GLY A 194 1.04 26.75 7.63
CA GLY A 194 0.56 25.38 7.52
C GLY A 194 -0.37 24.93 8.65
N LEU A 195 -0.23 25.48 9.85
CA LEU A 195 -1.11 25.14 10.98
C LEU A 195 -2.53 25.70 10.79
N GLU A 196 -2.65 26.94 10.29
CA GLU A 196 -3.93 27.56 9.94
C GLU A 196 -4.58 26.81 8.78
N ALA A 197 -3.82 26.54 7.71
CA ALA A 197 -4.29 25.78 6.57
C ALA A 197 -4.78 24.37 6.97
N THR A 198 -4.05 23.69 7.85
CA THR A 198 -4.43 22.35 8.34
C THR A 198 -5.78 22.38 9.06
N LYS A 199 -6.05 23.35 9.93
CA LYS A 199 -7.35 23.49 10.60
C LYS A 199 -8.50 23.63 9.59
N GLU A 200 -8.31 24.47 8.58
CA GLU A 200 -9.31 24.68 7.54
C GLU A 200 -9.50 23.46 6.65
N ILE A 201 -8.43 22.78 6.25
CA ILE A 201 -8.49 21.55 5.47
C ILE A 201 -9.22 20.45 6.23
N VAL A 202 -8.88 20.21 7.50
CA VAL A 202 -9.55 19.19 8.33
C VAL A 202 -11.04 19.47 8.49
N ARG A 203 -11.42 20.75 8.60
CA ARG A 203 -12.82 21.18 8.73
C ARG A 203 -13.61 21.02 7.43
N GLN A 204 -13.03 21.43 6.28
CA GLN A 204 -13.74 21.50 4.98
C GLN A 204 -13.57 20.22 4.16
N CYS A 205 -12.45 19.53 4.30
CA CYS A 205 -12.06 18.35 3.51
C CYS A 205 -11.66 17.18 4.42
N PRO A 206 -12.55 16.60 5.25
CA PRO A 206 -12.20 15.59 6.26
C PRO A 206 -11.63 14.29 5.70
N ARG A 207 -11.76 14.08 4.39
CA ARG A 207 -11.14 12.95 3.69
C ARG A 207 -9.65 13.16 3.46
N ALA A 208 -9.20 14.38 3.20
CA ALA A 208 -7.78 14.71 3.04
C ALA A 208 -7.09 14.62 4.41
N LYS A 209 -5.98 13.90 4.46
CA LYS A 209 -5.18 13.71 5.67
C LYS A 209 -3.95 14.58 5.59
N VAL A 210 -3.62 15.27 6.69
CA VAL A 210 -2.46 16.16 6.69
C VAL A 210 -1.28 15.51 7.40
N LEU A 211 -0.14 15.50 6.74
CA LEU A 211 1.17 15.12 7.26
C LEU A 211 2.06 16.37 7.24
N MET A 212 2.40 16.87 8.44
CA MET A 212 3.19 18.08 8.57
C MET A 212 4.66 17.82 8.27
N LEU A 213 5.29 18.77 7.58
CA LEU A 213 6.73 18.83 7.37
C LEU A 213 7.30 20.03 8.12
N SER A 214 8.46 19.87 8.78
CA SER A 214 9.12 20.97 9.47
C SER A 214 10.64 20.84 9.37
N GLN A 215 11.33 21.97 9.43
CA GLN A 215 12.79 21.97 9.57
C GLN A 215 13.25 21.62 10.99
N TYR A 216 12.38 21.81 11.99
CA TYR A 216 12.70 21.65 13.41
C TYR A 216 11.78 20.62 14.06
N ASP A 217 12.38 19.69 14.81
CA ASP A 217 11.70 18.62 15.55
C ASP A 217 11.33 19.05 16.98
N ASP A 218 11.01 20.33 17.19
CA ASP A 218 10.70 20.80 18.52
C ASP A 218 9.30 20.33 18.99
N PRO A 219 9.13 20.04 20.30
CA PRO A 219 7.88 19.53 20.86
C PRO A 219 6.69 20.48 20.67
N GLU A 220 6.94 21.79 20.58
CA GLU A 220 5.90 22.80 20.41
C GLU A 220 5.25 22.70 19.03
N ASN A 221 6.06 22.54 17.96
CA ASN A 221 5.56 22.33 16.61
C ASN A 221 4.79 21.02 16.46
N ILE A 222 5.25 19.94 17.10
CA ILE A 222 4.55 18.65 17.10
C ILE A 222 3.18 18.80 17.80
N GLN A 223 3.14 19.46 18.96
CA GLN A 223 1.90 19.67 19.71
C GLN A 223 0.93 20.58 18.93
N ALA A 224 1.43 21.67 18.33
CA ALA A 224 0.62 22.58 17.52
C ALA A 224 0.03 21.87 16.29
N SER A 225 0.81 21.02 15.61
CA SER A 225 0.38 20.21 14.48
C SER A 225 -0.75 19.25 14.87
N ASN A 226 -0.59 18.55 15.99
CA ASN A 226 -1.63 17.66 16.50
C ASN A 226 -2.92 18.43 16.88
N LYS A 227 -2.83 19.60 17.50
CA LYS A 227 -3.98 20.47 17.82
C LYS A 227 -4.66 21.00 16.56
N ALA A 228 -3.91 21.23 15.48
CA ALA A 228 -4.46 21.64 14.19
C ALA A 228 -5.21 20.49 13.48
N GLY A 229 -5.04 19.24 13.92
CA GLY A 229 -5.71 18.06 13.36
C GLY A 229 -4.86 17.25 12.37
N ALA A 230 -3.55 17.54 12.28
CA ALA A 230 -2.64 16.71 11.48
C ALA A 230 -2.56 15.28 12.05
N LEU A 231 -2.44 14.30 11.17
CA LEU A 231 -2.27 12.88 11.53
C LEU A 231 -0.82 12.48 11.72
N GLY A 232 0.12 13.32 11.30
CA GLY A 232 1.54 13.05 11.50
C GLY A 232 2.40 14.27 11.34
N PHE A 233 3.65 14.10 11.76
CA PHE A 233 4.70 15.10 11.72
C PHE A 233 6.01 14.44 11.30
N ILE A 234 6.75 15.09 10.39
CA ILE A 234 8.05 14.63 9.90
C ILE A 234 8.99 15.81 9.79
N SER A 235 10.24 15.63 10.24
CA SER A 235 11.31 16.58 9.95
C SER A 235 11.72 16.52 8.48
N LYS A 236 11.97 17.66 7.85
CA LYS A 236 12.51 17.73 6.48
C LYS A 236 13.92 17.14 6.34
N ALA A 237 14.61 16.94 7.45
CA ALA A 237 15.96 16.36 7.50
C ALA A 237 15.97 14.82 7.47
N VAL A 238 14.81 14.15 7.56
CA VAL A 238 14.77 12.68 7.61
C VAL A 238 14.97 12.03 6.24
N ALA A 239 15.33 10.74 6.27
CA ALA A 239 15.46 9.93 5.06
C ALA A 239 14.13 9.81 4.29
N SER A 240 14.22 9.75 2.97
CA SER A 240 13.07 9.62 2.07
C SER A 240 12.17 8.42 2.40
N SER A 241 12.75 7.32 2.93
CA SER A 241 11.99 6.14 3.36
C SER A 241 10.97 6.47 4.46
N LEU A 242 11.35 7.29 5.44
CA LEU A 242 10.46 7.68 6.54
C LEU A 242 9.32 8.58 6.06
N LEU A 243 9.58 9.45 5.08
CA LEU A 243 8.55 10.26 4.43
C LEU A 243 7.52 9.36 3.73
N LEU A 244 7.99 8.37 2.95
CA LEU A 244 7.11 7.44 2.22
C LEU A 244 6.25 6.60 3.18
N ASP A 245 6.83 6.11 4.27
CA ASP A 245 6.11 5.36 5.30
C ASP A 245 5.06 6.23 6.02
N GLY A 246 5.40 7.49 6.29
CA GLY A 246 4.48 8.47 6.86
C GLY A 246 3.28 8.70 5.95
N ILE A 247 3.50 8.90 4.66
CA ILE A 247 2.43 9.06 3.66
C ILE A 247 1.51 7.85 3.63
N ARG A 248 2.07 6.62 3.59
CA ARG A 248 1.28 5.38 3.58
C ARG A 248 0.41 5.24 4.83
N LYS A 249 0.97 5.45 6.02
CA LYS A 249 0.24 5.35 7.29
C LYS A 249 -0.85 6.41 7.41
N VAL A 250 -0.54 7.65 7.07
CA VAL A 250 -1.48 8.77 7.16
C VAL A 250 -2.62 8.62 6.14
N SER A 251 -2.35 8.12 4.93
CA SER A 251 -3.38 7.87 3.92
C SER A 251 -4.44 6.86 4.38
N GLN A 252 -4.07 5.93 5.26
CA GLN A 252 -4.96 4.95 5.89
C GLN A 252 -5.72 5.52 7.10
N GLY A 253 -5.48 6.79 7.46
CA GLY A 253 -6.06 7.43 8.66
C GLY A 253 -5.32 7.11 9.96
N ASN A 254 -4.18 6.43 9.90
CA ASN A 254 -3.35 6.12 11.06
C ASN A 254 -2.47 7.31 11.45
N ARG A 255 -2.26 7.49 12.75
CA ARG A 255 -1.29 8.50 13.23
C ARG A 255 0.14 8.05 12.93
N PHE A 256 0.96 9.02 12.55
CA PHE A 256 2.38 8.83 12.31
C PHE A 256 3.21 9.81 13.14
N ALA A 257 3.99 9.26 14.07
CA ALA A 257 5.06 9.98 14.75
C ALA A 257 6.32 9.14 14.56
N PRO A 258 7.39 9.67 13.91
CA PRO A 258 8.66 8.98 13.90
C PRO A 258 9.13 8.81 15.34
N ALA A 259 9.68 7.65 15.68
CA ALA A 259 10.33 7.46 16.96
C ALA A 259 11.39 8.56 17.10
N ALA A 260 11.37 9.27 18.23
CA ALA A 260 12.36 10.30 18.50
C ALA A 260 13.74 9.68 18.31
N THR A 261 14.50 10.15 17.34
CA THR A 261 15.90 9.79 17.19
C THR A 261 16.57 10.27 18.47
N LYS A 262 16.95 9.32 19.33
CA LYS A 262 17.85 9.60 20.44
C LYS A 262 19.15 10.07 19.80
N THR A 263 19.32 11.39 19.70
CA THR A 263 20.63 11.99 19.50
C THR A 263 21.45 11.67 20.74
N GLY A 264 22.40 10.72 20.57
CA GLY A 264 23.45 10.47 21.55
C GLY A 264 24.50 11.56 21.49
#